data_f649ef67ce4670947b2055029fd3f4ef
#
_entry.id   f649ef67ce4670947b2055029fd3f4ef
#
_cell.length_a   1.000
_cell.length_b   1.000
_cell.length_c   1.000
_cell.angle_alpha   90.00
_cell.angle_beta   90.00
_cell.angle_gamma   90.00
#
_symmetry.space_group_name_H-M   'P 1'
#
loop_
_entity.id
_entity.type
_entity.pdbx_description
1 polymer ?
#
loop_
_entity_poly.entity_id
_entity_poly.type
_entity_poly.pdbx_seq_one_letter_code
_entity_poly.pdbx_strand_id
1 'polypeptide(L)'
;MSYLRKAISSLLKVPDTPERTAFGFAIGVLIGFSPFLGLHTVMGVAVAFLFRLNKIAVMLGVWSNVPWLVIPFYSFATWVGVKVIGLPEGIHLPSIEFSDLFRTEFWIWLGSQWQLLLPAFIGSLLLSVILAAIAYPTALWVVKKYKSAV
;
A
#
# COMPACT_ATOMS: atom_id res chain seq x y z
N MET A 1 -15.06 -14.53 8.99
CA MET A 1 -14.40 -14.36 10.32
C MET A 1 -13.25 -15.30 10.57
N SER A 2 -13.14 -16.46 9.89
CA SER A 2 -12.07 -17.46 10.16
C SER A 2 -10.67 -17.06 9.64
N TYR A 3 -10.57 -16.40 8.49
CA TYR A 3 -9.28 -16.07 7.87
C TYR A 3 -8.52 -14.96 8.62
N LEU A 4 -9.23 -13.92 9.07
CA LEU A 4 -8.63 -12.85 9.87
C LEU A 4 -8.09 -13.39 11.21
N ARG A 5 -8.83 -14.25 11.88
CA ARG A 5 -8.37 -14.94 13.10
C ARG A 5 -7.13 -15.80 12.85
N LYS A 6 -7.11 -16.55 11.74
CA LYS A 6 -5.93 -17.36 11.37
C LYS A 6 -4.72 -16.50 11.05
N ALA A 7 -4.88 -15.41 10.31
CA ALA A 7 -3.80 -14.48 10.02
C ALA A 7 -3.23 -13.84 11.30
N ILE A 8 -4.10 -13.37 12.19
CA ILE A 8 -3.70 -12.81 13.50
C ILE A 8 -3.02 -13.89 14.35
N SER A 9 -3.58 -15.10 14.42
CA SER A 9 -2.98 -16.19 15.18
C SER A 9 -1.61 -16.62 14.64
N SER A 10 -1.41 -16.54 13.34
CA SER A 10 -0.10 -16.80 12.71
C SER A 10 0.92 -15.74 13.05
N LEU A 11 0.51 -14.47 13.11
CA LEU A 11 1.36 -13.37 13.60
C LEU A 11 1.79 -13.55 15.05
N LEU A 12 0.89 -14.08 15.87
CA LEU A 12 1.12 -14.24 17.32
C LEU A 12 2.00 -15.46 17.67
N LYS A 13 2.03 -16.47 16.80
CA LYS A 13 2.81 -17.71 17.00
C LYS A 13 4.28 -17.57 16.61
N VAL A 14 4.64 -16.49 15.92
CA VAL A 14 6.06 -16.24 15.58
C VAL A 14 6.79 -15.75 16.84
N PRO A 15 7.94 -16.35 17.19
CA PRO A 15 8.76 -15.89 18.32
C PRO A 15 9.48 -14.61 17.96
N ASP A 16 8.72 -13.52 17.87
CA ASP A 16 9.24 -12.18 17.55
C ASP A 16 8.67 -11.17 18.55
N THR A 17 9.37 -10.05 18.74
CA THR A 17 8.87 -9.01 19.62
C THR A 17 7.69 -8.28 18.96
N PRO A 18 6.73 -7.75 19.76
CA PRO A 18 5.62 -6.97 19.22
C PRO A 18 6.07 -5.82 18.32
N GLU A 19 7.17 -5.18 18.71
CA GLU A 19 7.76 -4.04 18.01
C GLU A 19 8.29 -4.46 16.61
N ARG A 20 9.00 -5.58 16.52
CA ARG A 20 9.50 -6.10 15.22
C ARG A 20 8.36 -6.55 14.32
N THR A 21 7.35 -7.19 14.89
CA THR A 21 6.15 -7.60 14.14
C THR A 21 5.41 -6.39 13.58
N ALA A 22 5.17 -5.35 14.42
CA ALA A 22 4.53 -4.12 14.00
C ALA A 22 5.36 -3.35 12.96
N PHE A 23 6.67 -3.32 13.12
CA PHE A 23 7.57 -2.69 12.15
C PHE A 23 7.54 -3.44 10.81
N GLY A 24 7.60 -4.76 10.82
CA GLY A 24 7.47 -5.57 9.60
C GLY A 24 6.14 -5.31 8.87
N PHE A 25 5.03 -5.22 9.60
CA PHE A 25 3.73 -4.89 9.02
C PHE A 25 3.72 -3.47 8.41
N ALA A 26 4.25 -2.47 9.11
CA ALA A 26 4.31 -1.10 8.60
C ALA A 26 5.18 -0.97 7.35
N ILE A 27 6.32 -1.65 7.30
CA ILE A 27 7.16 -1.74 6.08
C ILE A 27 6.39 -2.43 4.95
N GLY A 28 5.64 -3.48 5.26
CA GLY A 28 4.75 -4.12 4.29
C GLY A 28 3.71 -3.17 3.71
N VAL A 29 3.07 -2.36 4.57
CA VAL A 29 2.11 -1.32 4.14
C VAL A 29 2.81 -0.27 3.27
N LEU A 30 3.99 0.20 3.66
CA LEU A 30 4.78 1.12 2.85
C LEU A 30 5.00 0.60 1.43
N ILE A 31 5.42 -0.66 1.31
CA ILE A 31 5.68 -1.31 0.02
C ILE A 31 4.38 -1.53 -0.75
N GLY A 32 3.32 -2.00 -0.09
CA GLY A 32 2.05 -2.33 -0.72
C GLY A 32 1.33 -1.13 -1.33
N PHE A 33 1.49 0.06 -0.72
CA PHE A 33 0.92 1.32 -1.20
C PHE A 33 1.91 2.19 -1.98
N SER A 34 3.15 1.74 -2.13
CA SER A 34 4.16 2.44 -2.93
C SER A 34 3.83 2.38 -4.43
N PRO A 35 4.44 3.25 -5.26
CA PRO A 35 4.16 3.31 -6.69
C PRO A 35 4.67 2.11 -7.51
N PHE A 36 5.22 1.09 -6.86
CA PHE A 36 5.79 -0.10 -7.51
C PHE A 36 4.74 -1.20 -7.71
N LEU A 37 3.62 -0.85 -8.36
CA LEU A 37 2.55 -1.79 -8.69
C LEU A 37 3.09 -3.02 -9.44
N GLY A 38 2.72 -4.20 -8.97
CA GLY A 38 3.16 -5.48 -9.53
C GLY A 38 4.48 -6.01 -8.94
N LEU A 39 5.37 -5.16 -8.46
CA LEU A 39 6.63 -5.56 -7.83
C LEU A 39 6.56 -5.61 -6.30
N HIS A 40 5.49 -5.09 -5.70
CA HIS A 40 5.34 -4.97 -4.26
C HIS A 40 5.50 -6.31 -3.50
N THR A 41 5.02 -7.41 -4.06
CA THR A 41 5.17 -8.73 -3.44
C THR A 41 6.63 -9.19 -3.43
N VAL A 42 7.33 -9.04 -4.56
CA VAL A 42 8.76 -9.40 -4.67
C VAL A 42 9.59 -8.50 -3.75
N MET A 43 9.31 -7.20 -3.74
CA MET A 43 9.97 -6.24 -2.84
C MET A 43 9.72 -6.58 -1.37
N GLY A 44 8.49 -6.92 -1.01
CA GLY A 44 8.14 -7.33 0.36
C GLY A 44 8.90 -8.57 0.81
N VAL A 45 8.98 -9.58 -0.03
CA VAL A 45 9.77 -10.79 0.22
C VAL A 45 11.24 -10.44 0.38
N ALA A 46 11.82 -9.70 -0.56
CA ALA A 46 13.24 -9.31 -0.53
C ALA A 46 13.58 -8.52 0.74
N VAL A 47 12.78 -7.51 1.10
CA VAL A 47 12.98 -6.70 2.30
C VAL A 47 12.84 -7.53 3.57
N ALA A 48 11.85 -8.44 3.64
CA ALA A 48 11.67 -9.31 4.78
C ALA A 48 12.87 -10.24 5.02
N PHE A 49 13.50 -10.74 3.95
CA PHE A 49 14.72 -11.56 4.04
C PHE A 49 15.95 -10.72 4.37
N LEU A 50 16.17 -9.62 3.68
CA LEU A 50 17.35 -8.76 3.82
C LEU A 50 17.46 -8.18 5.23
N PHE A 51 16.35 -7.70 5.79
CA PHE A 51 16.31 -7.09 7.11
C PHE A 51 15.89 -8.06 8.23
N ARG A 52 15.73 -9.36 7.88
CA ARG A 52 15.31 -10.42 8.80
C ARG A 52 14.03 -10.07 9.58
N LEU A 53 13.08 -9.39 8.91
CA LEU A 53 11.80 -9.03 9.48
C LEU A 53 10.85 -10.23 9.51
N ASN A 54 9.80 -10.11 10.32
CA ASN A 54 8.72 -11.08 10.33
C ASN A 54 8.04 -11.14 8.96
N LYS A 55 8.30 -12.22 8.21
CA LYS A 55 7.84 -12.39 6.83
C LYS A 55 6.32 -12.33 6.71
N ILE A 56 5.61 -12.93 7.69
CA ILE A 56 4.13 -12.94 7.71
C ILE A 56 3.61 -11.52 7.92
N ALA A 57 4.21 -10.77 8.84
CA ALA A 57 3.82 -9.39 9.09
C ALA A 57 4.04 -8.50 7.87
N VAL A 58 5.21 -8.61 7.22
CA VAL A 58 5.52 -7.86 5.99
C VAL A 58 4.51 -8.21 4.89
N MET A 59 4.25 -9.48 4.65
CA MET A 59 3.33 -9.91 3.59
C MET A 59 1.88 -9.49 3.85
N LEU A 60 1.42 -9.52 5.09
CA LEU A 60 0.10 -9.00 5.46
C LEU A 60 0.00 -7.48 5.20
N GLY A 61 1.07 -6.74 5.49
CA GLY A 61 1.15 -5.32 5.17
C GLY A 61 1.11 -5.06 3.66
N VAL A 62 1.90 -5.80 2.88
CA VAL A 62 1.93 -5.70 1.41
C VAL A 62 0.55 -5.98 0.81
N TRP A 63 -0.14 -7.01 1.28
CA TRP A 63 -1.45 -7.41 0.76
C TRP A 63 -2.63 -6.65 1.37
N SER A 64 -2.39 -5.67 2.23
CA SER A 64 -3.44 -4.77 2.71
C SER A 64 -3.96 -3.86 1.59
N ASN A 65 -3.17 -3.65 0.52
CA ASN A 65 -3.62 -3.00 -0.71
C ASN A 65 -4.36 -4.00 -1.60
N VAL A 66 -5.63 -4.22 -1.29
CA VAL A 66 -6.51 -5.16 -2.02
C VAL A 66 -6.86 -4.63 -3.42
N PRO A 67 -7.12 -5.49 -4.42
CA PRO A 67 -7.31 -5.08 -5.83
C PRO A 67 -8.35 -3.98 -6.04
N TRP A 68 -9.48 -4.00 -5.33
CA TRP A 68 -10.52 -2.97 -5.46
C TRP A 68 -10.15 -1.63 -4.82
N LEU A 69 -9.13 -1.61 -3.96
CA LEU A 69 -8.61 -0.38 -3.37
C LEU A 69 -7.58 0.31 -4.27
N VAL A 70 -6.98 -0.41 -5.20
CA VAL A 70 -5.92 0.09 -6.09
C VAL A 70 -6.41 1.32 -6.87
N ILE A 71 -7.55 1.22 -7.56
CA ILE A 71 -8.08 2.31 -8.38
C ILE A 71 -8.36 3.57 -7.54
N PRO A 72 -9.20 3.53 -6.48
CA PRO A 72 -9.48 4.72 -5.69
C PRO A 72 -8.25 5.26 -4.98
N PHE A 73 -7.35 4.40 -4.50
CA PHE A 73 -6.13 4.83 -3.84
C PHE A 73 -5.20 5.61 -4.79
N TYR A 74 -4.88 5.04 -5.96
CA TYR A 74 -3.97 5.72 -6.90
C TYR A 74 -4.61 6.93 -7.58
N SER A 75 -5.93 6.97 -7.73
CA SER A 75 -6.64 8.18 -8.15
C SER A 75 -6.47 9.30 -7.12
N PHE A 76 -6.67 9.00 -5.84
CA PHE A 76 -6.46 9.95 -4.77
C PHE A 76 -4.98 10.34 -4.63
N ALA A 77 -4.06 9.37 -4.75
CA ALA A 77 -2.63 9.62 -4.74
C ALA A 77 -2.19 10.56 -5.88
N THR A 78 -2.72 10.35 -7.08
CA THR A 78 -2.46 11.24 -8.22
C THR A 78 -2.97 12.65 -7.93
N TRP A 79 -4.17 12.78 -7.38
CA TRP A 79 -4.72 14.08 -6.98
C TRP A 79 -3.83 14.78 -5.94
N VAL A 80 -3.36 14.07 -4.91
CA VAL A 80 -2.41 14.59 -3.92
C VAL A 80 -1.11 15.03 -4.59
N GLY A 81 -0.56 14.21 -5.46
CA GLY A 81 0.66 14.53 -6.22
C GLY A 81 0.51 15.78 -7.07
N VAL A 82 -0.61 15.93 -7.78
CA VAL A 82 -0.93 17.13 -8.54
C VAL A 82 -1.00 18.38 -7.64
N LYS A 83 -1.54 18.24 -6.43
CA LYS A 83 -1.57 19.36 -5.46
C LYS A 83 -0.19 19.75 -4.95
N VAL A 84 0.74 18.80 -4.90
CA VAL A 84 2.11 19.02 -4.39
C VAL A 84 3.03 19.60 -5.47
N ILE A 85 3.01 19.03 -6.69
CA ILE A 85 3.96 19.40 -7.76
C ILE A 85 3.32 20.18 -8.91
N GLY A 86 2.01 20.38 -8.89
CA GLY A 86 1.25 21.01 -9.97
C GLY A 86 0.78 20.02 -11.04
N LEU A 87 -0.17 20.45 -11.84
CA LEU A 87 -0.62 19.70 -13.02
C LEU A 87 0.39 19.97 -14.16
N PRO A 88 0.91 18.92 -14.81
CA PRO A 88 1.77 19.10 -15.97
C PRO A 88 1.07 19.90 -17.08
N GLU A 89 1.81 20.77 -17.76
CA GLU A 89 1.26 21.59 -18.83
C GLU A 89 0.68 20.75 -19.98
N GLY A 90 -0.49 21.16 -20.48
CA GLY A 90 -1.16 20.50 -21.61
C GLY A 90 -2.04 19.31 -21.24
N ILE A 91 -2.19 18.98 -19.95
CA ILE A 91 -3.10 17.91 -19.51
C ILE A 91 -4.46 18.52 -19.17
N HIS A 92 -5.47 18.15 -19.96
CA HIS A 92 -6.87 18.33 -19.60
C HIS A 92 -7.41 17.03 -19.03
N LEU A 93 -7.78 17.03 -17.75
CA LEU A 93 -8.45 15.88 -17.13
C LEU A 93 -9.89 15.84 -17.68
N PRO A 94 -10.27 14.82 -18.45
CA PRO A 94 -11.67 14.66 -18.85
C PRO A 94 -12.52 14.36 -17.62
N SER A 95 -13.81 14.65 -17.71
CA SER A 95 -14.77 14.12 -16.75
C SER A 95 -14.84 12.61 -16.91
N ILE A 96 -14.25 11.87 -15.94
CA ILE A 96 -14.20 10.41 -15.99
C ILE A 96 -15.49 9.88 -15.36
N GLU A 97 -16.28 9.16 -16.14
CA GLU A 97 -17.39 8.38 -15.62
C GLU A 97 -16.95 6.95 -15.30
N PHE A 98 -17.64 6.32 -14.35
CA PHE A 98 -17.34 4.94 -13.97
C PHE A 98 -17.43 3.96 -15.15
N SER A 99 -18.28 4.26 -16.13
CA SER A 99 -18.42 3.50 -17.39
C SER A 99 -17.17 3.51 -18.26
N ASP A 100 -16.36 4.58 -18.18
CA ASP A 100 -15.15 4.73 -19.00
C ASP A 100 -14.04 3.76 -18.58
N LEU A 101 -14.06 3.30 -17.34
CA LEU A 101 -13.11 2.30 -16.84
C LEU A 101 -13.17 0.97 -17.59
N PHE A 102 -14.29 0.68 -18.24
CA PHE A 102 -14.49 -0.55 -19.02
C PHE A 102 -14.22 -0.37 -20.52
N ARG A 103 -13.84 0.83 -20.95
CA ARG A 103 -13.55 1.14 -22.35
C ARG A 103 -12.06 1.04 -22.62
N THR A 104 -11.70 0.36 -23.71
CA THR A 104 -10.30 0.25 -24.15
C THR A 104 -9.69 1.61 -24.48
N GLU A 105 -10.48 2.52 -25.05
CA GLU A 105 -10.04 3.90 -25.39
C GLU A 105 -9.57 4.66 -24.16
N PHE A 106 -10.24 4.47 -23.01
CA PHE A 106 -9.83 5.09 -21.74
C PHE A 106 -8.42 4.65 -21.32
N TRP A 107 -8.12 3.36 -21.42
CA TRP A 107 -6.80 2.82 -21.05
C TRP A 107 -5.70 3.23 -22.01
N ILE A 108 -6.01 3.35 -23.32
CA ILE A 108 -5.09 3.87 -24.33
C ILE A 108 -4.81 5.34 -24.05
N TRP A 109 -5.86 6.13 -23.78
CA TRP A 109 -5.72 7.54 -23.41
C TRP A 109 -4.91 7.69 -22.12
N LEU A 110 -5.22 6.94 -21.07
CA LEU A 110 -4.48 6.97 -19.80
C LEU A 110 -2.99 6.61 -20.00
N GLY A 111 -2.71 5.61 -20.82
CA GLY A 111 -1.34 5.22 -21.17
C GLY A 111 -0.58 6.32 -21.94
N SER A 112 -1.27 7.14 -22.72
CA SER A 112 -0.69 8.29 -23.39
C SER A 112 -0.34 9.44 -22.45
N GLN A 113 -0.96 9.49 -21.25
CA GLN A 113 -0.73 10.53 -20.23
C GLN A 113 0.42 10.16 -19.28
N TRP A 114 1.55 9.71 -19.83
CA TRP A 114 2.71 9.34 -19.03
C TRP A 114 3.17 10.44 -18.04
N GLN A 115 2.88 11.71 -18.35
CA GLN A 115 3.15 12.85 -17.50
C GLN A 115 2.40 12.81 -16.17
N LEU A 116 1.26 12.11 -16.08
CA LEU A 116 0.54 11.87 -14.82
C LEU A 116 1.22 10.82 -13.92
N LEU A 117 2.16 10.05 -14.46
CA LEU A 117 2.90 9.07 -13.68
C LEU A 117 3.74 9.73 -12.58
N LEU A 118 4.30 10.92 -12.85
CA LEU A 118 5.11 11.62 -11.85
C LEU A 118 4.26 12.11 -10.66
N PRO A 119 3.14 12.82 -10.85
CA PRO A 119 2.21 13.11 -9.75
C PRO A 119 1.73 11.86 -9.01
N ALA A 120 1.36 10.80 -9.75
CA ALA A 120 0.94 9.55 -9.15
C ALA A 120 2.03 8.91 -8.30
N PHE A 121 3.28 8.93 -8.78
CA PHE A 121 4.44 8.40 -8.07
C PHE A 121 4.68 9.18 -6.77
N ILE A 122 4.74 10.50 -6.83
CA ILE A 122 5.00 11.35 -5.66
C ILE A 122 3.85 11.24 -4.66
N GLY A 123 2.62 11.33 -5.12
CA GLY A 123 1.45 11.23 -4.23
C GLY A 123 1.33 9.88 -3.54
N SER A 124 1.55 8.77 -4.27
CA SER A 124 1.52 7.43 -3.67
C SER A 124 2.67 7.19 -2.70
N LEU A 125 3.86 7.73 -2.99
CA LEU A 125 5.00 7.65 -2.06
C LEU A 125 4.71 8.40 -0.76
N LEU A 126 4.19 9.63 -0.84
CA LEU A 126 3.81 10.41 0.35
C LEU A 126 2.74 9.71 1.17
N LEU A 127 1.68 9.24 0.50
CA LEU A 127 0.59 8.53 1.19
C LEU A 127 1.05 7.20 1.79
N SER A 128 1.91 6.45 1.12
CA SER A 128 2.44 5.19 1.65
C SER A 128 3.26 5.39 2.93
N VAL A 129 4.04 6.48 3.00
CA VAL A 129 4.77 6.85 4.23
C VAL A 129 3.81 7.21 5.36
N ILE A 130 2.77 8.00 5.08
CA ILE A 130 1.75 8.36 6.08
C ILE A 130 1.01 7.12 6.57
N LEU A 131 0.60 6.24 5.65
CA LEU A 131 -0.08 4.99 6.01
C LEU A 131 0.81 4.07 6.84
N ALA A 132 2.09 3.95 6.51
CA ALA A 132 3.05 3.16 7.29
C ALA A 132 3.25 3.75 8.69
N ALA A 133 3.32 5.08 8.81
CA ALA A 133 3.44 5.76 10.11
C ALA A 133 2.20 5.53 11.00
N ILE A 134 1.01 5.41 10.42
CA ILE A 134 -0.22 5.06 11.13
C ILE A 134 -0.29 3.55 11.41
N ALA A 135 0.14 2.73 10.46
CA ALA A 135 0.09 1.28 10.56
C ALA A 135 0.98 0.74 11.69
N TYR A 136 2.14 1.37 11.94
CA TYR A 136 3.05 0.93 13.00
C TYR A 136 2.42 0.96 14.40
N PRO A 137 1.94 2.10 14.92
CA PRO A 137 1.34 2.13 16.26
C PRO A 137 0.06 1.31 16.35
N THR A 138 -0.73 1.24 15.28
CA THR A 138 -1.94 0.44 15.22
C THR A 138 -1.62 -1.05 15.34
N ALA A 139 -0.68 -1.55 14.55
CA ALA A 139 -0.22 -2.93 14.61
C ALA A 139 0.42 -3.25 15.97
N LEU A 140 1.23 -2.34 16.50
CA LEU A 140 1.86 -2.50 17.81
C LEU A 140 0.82 -2.65 18.93
N TRP A 141 -0.20 -1.80 18.93
CA TRP A 141 -1.29 -1.87 19.88
C TRP A 141 -2.04 -3.21 19.78
N VAL A 142 -2.37 -3.63 18.58
CA VAL A 142 -3.05 -4.91 18.31
C VAL A 142 -2.22 -6.07 18.81
N VAL A 143 -0.94 -6.15 18.42
CA VAL A 143 -0.07 -7.26 18.79
C VAL A 143 0.15 -7.32 20.31
N LYS A 144 0.38 -6.18 20.98
CA LYS A 144 0.53 -6.13 22.45
C LYS A 144 -0.73 -6.58 23.17
N LYS A 145 -1.89 -6.10 22.74
CA LYS A 145 -3.18 -6.48 23.35
C LYS A 145 -3.45 -7.98 23.26
N TYR A 146 -3.11 -8.60 22.14
CA TYR A 146 -3.32 -10.06 21.97
C TYR A 146 -2.25 -10.90 22.68
N LYS A 147 -0.99 -10.45 22.74
CA LYS A 147 0.07 -11.18 23.49
C LYS A 147 -0.11 -11.11 25.00
N SER A 148 -0.77 -10.08 25.51
CA SER A 148 -1.09 -9.99 26.95
C SER A 148 -2.33 -10.81 27.36
N ALA A 149 -3.09 -11.32 26.39
CA ALA A 149 -4.31 -12.11 26.62
C ALA A 149 -4.09 -13.62 26.51
N VAL A 150 -2.84 -14.05 26.23
CA VAL A 150 -2.41 -15.47 26.12
C VAL A 150 -1.36 -15.76 27.18
#